data_1cfb7d7a95724f5f6085495d380f94bd
#
_entry.id   1cfb7d7a95724f5f6085495d380f94bd
#
_cell.length_a   1.000
_cell.length_b   1.000
_cell.length_c   1.000
_cell.angle_alpha   90.00
_cell.angle_beta   90.00
_cell.angle_gamma   90.00
#
_symmetry.space_group_name_H-M   'P 1'
#
loop_
_entity.id
_entity.type
_entity.pdbx_description
1 polymer ?
#
loop_
_entity_poly.entity_id
_entity_poly.type
_entity_poly.pdbx_seq_one_letter_code
_entity_poly.pdbx_strand_id
1 'polypeptide(L)'
;AFNSNDEAQEAIIPVSTKDSGWSAISGSAKVIINSSSLNLKLAPRSWVVLKADNAFEPSSPLSITLNAPKPDYRTPGWSAITAKIPGDDFVQVTFAARQSGKAWKVLGTSDHRTTKDNYVAAGLHRVFIHNRLYKSGTTFDLVAIATNSKGEKLVSKIIKYTVKY
;
A
#
# COMPACT_ATOMS: atom_id res chain seq x y z
N ALA A 1 10.98 -14.38 4.28
CA ALA A 1 11.11 -13.72 5.60
C ALA A 1 12.40 -14.15 6.28
N PHE A 2 12.98 -13.25 7.04
CA PHE A 2 14.24 -13.46 7.73
C PHE A 2 14.17 -12.82 9.12
N ASN A 3 14.63 -13.55 10.15
CA ASN A 3 14.75 -13.06 11.51
C ASN A 3 16.24 -13.00 11.90
N SER A 4 16.80 -11.80 12.01
CA SER A 4 18.19 -11.57 12.44
C SER A 4 18.36 -11.44 13.96
N ASN A 5 17.27 -11.46 14.74
CA ASN A 5 17.30 -11.29 16.19
C ASN A 5 17.62 -12.60 16.91
N ASP A 6 18.07 -12.48 18.15
CA ASP A 6 18.30 -13.63 19.04
C ASP A 6 17.02 -14.13 19.72
N GLU A 7 15.89 -13.52 19.44
CA GLU A 7 14.57 -13.90 19.92
C GLU A 7 13.64 -14.26 18.77
N ALA A 8 12.62 -15.08 19.06
CA ALA A 8 11.60 -15.41 18.07
C ALA A 8 10.82 -14.14 17.69
N GLN A 9 10.53 -13.99 16.40
CA GLN A 9 9.80 -12.85 15.85
C GLN A 9 8.55 -13.31 15.10
N GLU A 10 7.53 -12.46 15.16
CA GLU A 10 6.31 -12.64 14.38
C GLU A 10 6.29 -11.61 13.24
N ALA A 11 5.92 -12.07 12.05
CA ALA A 11 5.75 -11.23 10.88
C ALA A 11 4.38 -11.49 10.26
N ILE A 12 3.68 -10.41 9.91
CA ILE A 12 2.43 -10.48 9.17
C ILE A 12 2.72 -10.00 7.76
N ILE A 13 2.61 -10.92 6.80
CA ILE A 13 2.84 -10.63 5.38
C ILE A 13 1.49 -10.55 4.68
N PRO A 14 1.09 -9.36 4.21
CA PRO A 14 -0.11 -9.25 3.38
C PRO A 14 0.07 -10.06 2.10
N VAL A 15 -0.83 -10.99 1.85
CA VAL A 15 -0.84 -11.79 0.62
C VAL A 15 -2.29 -12.03 0.24
N SER A 16 -2.53 -12.32 -1.01
CA SER A 16 -3.79 -12.95 -1.37
C SER A 16 -3.68 -14.45 -1.09
N THR A 17 -4.51 -14.93 -0.19
CA THR A 17 -4.54 -16.34 0.21
C THR A 17 -5.75 -17.07 -0.33
N LYS A 18 -6.57 -16.39 -1.12
CA LYS A 18 -7.75 -17.00 -1.73
C LYS A 18 -7.27 -18.12 -2.65
N ASP A 19 -7.68 -19.32 -2.33
CA ASP A 19 -7.44 -20.55 -3.09
C ASP A 19 -5.98 -21.02 -3.17
N SER A 20 -5.07 -20.47 -2.34
CA SER A 20 -3.66 -20.87 -2.34
C SER A 20 -3.23 -21.41 -0.99
N GLY A 21 -2.74 -22.66 -0.98
CA GLY A 21 -1.82 -23.11 0.04
C GLY A 21 -0.45 -22.42 -0.12
N TRP A 22 0.40 -22.55 0.89
CA TRP A 22 1.76 -22.02 0.86
C TRP A 22 2.72 -23.06 1.38
N SER A 23 3.71 -23.41 0.59
CA SER A 23 4.75 -24.38 0.90
C SER A 23 6.08 -23.69 1.15
N ALA A 24 6.81 -24.14 2.20
CA ALA A 24 8.18 -23.72 2.39
C ALA A 24 9.08 -24.44 1.38
N ILE A 25 9.74 -23.66 0.54
CA ILE A 25 10.74 -24.19 -0.42
C ILE A 25 12.14 -24.16 0.16
N SER A 26 12.38 -23.37 1.21
CA SER A 26 13.64 -23.34 1.94
C SER A 26 13.45 -22.69 3.31
N GLY A 27 14.24 -23.11 4.31
CA GLY A 27 14.11 -22.66 5.68
C GLY A 27 12.88 -23.26 6.39
N SER A 28 12.51 -22.70 7.54
CA SER A 28 11.34 -23.13 8.29
C SER A 28 10.71 -21.98 9.10
N ALA A 29 9.39 -21.99 9.18
CA ALA A 29 8.62 -21.13 10.08
C ALA A 29 7.29 -21.79 10.42
N LYS A 30 6.69 -21.43 11.54
CA LYS A 30 5.27 -21.71 11.76
C LYS A 30 4.46 -20.72 10.94
N VAL A 31 3.68 -21.23 9.98
CA VAL A 31 2.85 -20.42 9.09
C VAL A 31 1.39 -20.59 9.49
N ILE A 32 0.69 -19.48 9.68
CA ILE A 32 -0.77 -19.44 9.84
C ILE A 32 -1.32 -18.62 8.69
N ILE A 33 -2.18 -19.24 7.89
CA ILE A 33 -2.79 -18.61 6.72
C ILE A 33 -4.12 -17.99 7.15
N ASN A 34 -4.26 -16.69 6.92
CA ASN A 34 -5.51 -15.95 7.08
C ASN A 34 -6.03 -15.50 5.71
N SER A 35 -7.24 -14.99 5.64
CA SER A 35 -7.90 -14.61 4.38
C SER A 35 -7.14 -13.55 3.54
N SER A 36 -6.20 -12.83 4.14
CA SER A 36 -5.46 -11.74 3.47
C SER A 36 -4.02 -11.61 3.94
N SER A 37 -3.53 -12.57 4.73
CA SER A 37 -2.17 -12.51 5.26
C SER A 37 -1.61 -13.88 5.62
N LEU A 38 -0.30 -13.99 5.60
CA LEU A 38 0.47 -15.04 6.26
C LEU A 38 1.01 -14.49 7.57
N ASN A 39 0.68 -15.14 8.68
CA ASN A 39 1.30 -14.85 9.96
C ASN A 39 2.42 -15.88 10.16
N LEU A 40 3.64 -15.40 10.21
CA LEU A 40 4.84 -16.20 10.36
C LEU A 40 5.38 -16.05 11.76
N LYS A 41 5.73 -17.18 12.40
CA LYS A 41 6.56 -17.18 13.59
C LYS A 41 7.91 -17.79 13.24
N LEU A 42 8.94 -16.94 13.24
CA LEU A 42 10.32 -17.28 12.93
C LEU A 42 11.09 -17.49 14.23
N ALA A 43 11.83 -18.59 14.32
CA ALA A 43 12.76 -18.82 15.42
C ALA A 43 13.90 -17.76 15.40
N PRO A 44 14.68 -17.64 16.48
CA PRO A 44 15.89 -16.81 16.48
C PRO A 44 16.80 -17.18 15.31
N ARG A 45 17.42 -16.17 14.68
CA ARG A 45 18.41 -16.35 13.59
C ARG A 45 17.97 -17.31 12.49
N SER A 46 16.68 -17.27 12.14
CA SER A 46 16.07 -18.16 11.15
C SER A 46 15.48 -17.44 9.97
N TRP A 47 15.11 -18.20 8.95
CA TRP A 47 14.52 -17.68 7.73
C TRP A 47 13.59 -18.72 7.09
N VAL A 48 12.72 -18.23 6.21
CA VAL A 48 11.87 -19.06 5.39
C VAL A 48 11.62 -18.40 4.03
N VAL A 49 11.63 -19.19 2.98
CA VAL A 49 11.12 -18.84 1.66
C VAL A 49 9.87 -19.65 1.41
N LEU A 50 8.75 -18.96 1.20
CA LEU A 50 7.46 -19.56 0.92
C LEU A 50 7.10 -19.34 -0.54
N LYS A 51 6.49 -20.34 -1.14
CA LYS A 51 5.91 -20.30 -2.49
C LYS A 51 4.42 -20.60 -2.37
N ALA A 52 3.60 -19.84 -3.09
CA ALA A 52 2.19 -20.19 -3.27
C ALA A 52 2.08 -21.49 -4.07
N ASP A 53 1.21 -22.40 -3.64
CA ASP A 53 1.03 -23.71 -4.29
C ASP A 53 0.29 -23.58 -5.62
N ASN A 54 -0.54 -22.55 -5.76
CA ASN A 54 -1.26 -22.24 -6.98
C ASN A 54 -0.96 -20.82 -7.47
N ALA A 55 -1.15 -20.58 -8.77
CA ALA A 55 -1.12 -19.24 -9.32
C ALA A 55 -2.22 -18.39 -8.70
N PHE A 56 -1.89 -17.17 -8.32
CA PHE A 56 -2.86 -16.22 -7.81
C PHE A 56 -3.67 -15.60 -8.94
N GLU A 57 -5.00 -15.66 -8.83
CA GLU A 57 -5.92 -14.95 -9.70
C GLU A 57 -6.73 -13.94 -8.90
N PRO A 58 -6.66 -12.64 -9.22
CA PRO A 58 -7.46 -11.62 -8.54
C PRO A 58 -8.95 -11.92 -8.62
N SER A 59 -9.66 -11.74 -7.50
CA SER A 59 -11.11 -11.98 -7.44
C SER A 59 -11.94 -10.89 -8.11
N SER A 60 -11.33 -9.74 -8.39
CA SER A 60 -12.02 -8.56 -8.91
C SER A 60 -11.17 -7.84 -9.95
N PRO A 61 -11.79 -7.22 -10.96
CA PRO A 61 -11.10 -6.34 -11.88
C PRO A 61 -10.39 -5.20 -11.12
N LEU A 62 -9.24 -4.77 -11.65
CA LEU A 62 -8.53 -3.63 -11.07
C LEU A 62 -9.41 -2.39 -11.12
N SER A 63 -9.59 -1.74 -9.98
CA SER A 63 -10.28 -0.45 -9.89
C SER A 63 -9.59 0.44 -8.86
N ILE A 64 -9.68 1.76 -9.02
CA ILE A 64 -9.03 2.72 -8.15
C ILE A 64 -9.90 3.94 -7.88
N THR A 65 -10.03 4.31 -6.62
CA THR A 65 -10.64 5.56 -6.19
C THR A 65 -9.61 6.39 -5.42
N LEU A 66 -9.25 7.55 -5.97
CA LEU A 66 -8.40 8.52 -5.31
C LEU A 66 -9.26 9.40 -4.40
N ASN A 67 -8.92 9.48 -3.12
CA ASN A 67 -9.64 10.30 -2.14
C ASN A 67 -9.02 11.70 -2.03
N ALA A 68 -9.86 12.69 -1.73
CA ALA A 68 -9.38 14.04 -1.43
C ALA A 68 -8.38 14.00 -0.26
N PRO A 69 -7.26 14.73 -0.36
CA PRO A 69 -6.28 14.79 0.71
C PRO A 69 -6.88 15.30 2.01
N LYS A 70 -6.46 14.72 3.13
CA LYS A 70 -6.87 15.13 4.48
C LYS A 70 -5.64 15.53 5.28
N PRO A 71 -5.76 16.55 6.17
CA PRO A 71 -4.69 16.89 7.10
C PRO A 71 -4.24 15.65 7.91
N ASP A 72 -2.95 15.48 8.06
CA ASP A 72 -2.42 14.49 8.99
C ASP A 72 -2.28 15.11 10.37
N TYR A 73 -3.19 14.73 11.27
CA TYR A 73 -3.21 15.27 12.63
C TYR A 73 -1.97 14.89 13.48
N ARG A 74 -1.24 13.85 13.07
CA ARG A 74 0.00 13.42 13.74
C ARG A 74 1.19 14.26 13.34
N THR A 75 1.16 14.83 12.14
CA THR A 75 2.27 15.58 11.57
C THR A 75 1.76 16.91 10.99
N PRO A 76 1.73 17.97 11.80
CA PRO A 76 1.25 19.27 11.37
C PRO A 76 1.94 19.77 10.08
N GLY A 77 1.15 20.28 9.17
CA GLY A 77 1.64 20.76 7.87
C GLY A 77 1.72 19.69 6.78
N TRP A 78 1.38 18.45 7.08
CA TRP A 78 1.26 17.37 6.11
C TRP A 78 -0.21 17.05 5.82
N SER A 79 -0.46 16.55 4.62
CA SER A 79 -1.75 15.96 4.25
C SER A 79 -1.55 14.56 3.69
N ALA A 80 -2.39 13.65 4.14
CA ALA A 80 -2.43 12.29 3.61
C ALA A 80 -3.25 12.26 2.32
N ILE A 81 -2.69 11.68 1.27
CA ILE A 81 -3.35 11.36 0.01
C ILE A 81 -3.56 9.85 0.01
N THR A 82 -4.80 9.41 -0.16
CA THR A 82 -5.12 7.98 -0.09
C THR A 82 -5.84 7.52 -1.34
N ALA A 83 -5.63 6.26 -1.71
CA ALA A 83 -6.37 5.58 -2.74
C ALA A 83 -6.95 4.26 -2.21
N LYS A 84 -8.20 3.97 -2.58
CA LYS A 84 -8.86 2.70 -2.30
C LYS A 84 -8.82 1.84 -3.55
N ILE A 85 -8.33 0.63 -3.40
CA ILE A 85 -8.35 -0.41 -4.41
C ILE A 85 -9.06 -1.61 -3.79
N PRO A 86 -10.26 -1.94 -4.25
CA PRO A 86 -10.99 -3.12 -3.79
C PRO A 86 -10.31 -4.40 -4.28
N GLY A 87 -10.68 -5.50 -3.65
CA GLY A 87 -10.14 -6.81 -3.99
C GLY A 87 -8.94 -7.21 -3.13
N ASP A 88 -8.39 -8.34 -3.46
CA ASP A 88 -7.38 -9.07 -2.69
C ASP A 88 -6.01 -9.15 -3.39
N ASP A 89 -5.89 -8.54 -4.57
CA ASP A 89 -4.63 -8.53 -5.32
C ASP A 89 -3.55 -7.66 -4.66
N PHE A 90 -2.32 -8.02 -4.93
CA PHE A 90 -1.17 -7.14 -4.71
C PHE A 90 -1.20 -6.01 -5.71
N VAL A 91 -1.28 -4.79 -5.19
CA VAL A 91 -1.30 -3.59 -6.02
C VAL A 91 -0.27 -2.60 -5.50
N GLN A 92 0.59 -2.14 -6.38
CA GLN A 92 1.43 -0.98 -6.15
C GLN A 92 0.70 0.27 -6.65
N VAL A 93 0.67 1.33 -5.85
CA VAL A 93 0.03 2.59 -6.21
C VAL A 93 1.04 3.72 -6.22
N THR A 94 1.27 4.29 -7.37
CA THR A 94 2.09 5.50 -7.54
C THR A 94 1.20 6.73 -7.55
N PHE A 95 1.48 7.68 -6.67
CA PHE A 95 0.78 8.96 -6.59
C PHE A 95 1.60 10.06 -7.25
N ALA A 96 0.94 10.90 -8.03
CA ALA A 96 1.58 12.03 -8.69
C ALA A 96 0.74 13.30 -8.57
N ALA A 97 1.42 14.43 -8.59
CA ALA A 97 0.83 15.76 -8.56
C ALA A 97 1.42 16.64 -9.64
N ARG A 98 0.64 17.61 -10.11
CA ARG A 98 1.12 18.74 -10.92
C ARG A 98 0.38 20.01 -10.59
N GLN A 99 1.05 21.14 -10.70
CA GLN A 99 0.42 22.45 -10.84
C GLN A 99 -0.01 22.65 -12.29
N SER A 100 -1.02 23.50 -12.52
CA SER A 100 -1.48 23.82 -13.87
C SER A 100 -0.32 24.25 -14.79
N GLY A 101 -0.25 23.67 -15.97
CA GLY A 101 0.80 23.93 -16.96
C GLY A 101 2.19 23.35 -16.62
N LYS A 102 2.33 22.60 -15.53
CA LYS A 102 3.60 21.95 -15.15
C LYS A 102 3.55 20.44 -15.42
N ALA A 103 4.73 19.83 -15.52
CA ALA A 103 4.86 18.39 -15.62
C ALA A 103 4.39 17.67 -14.34
N TRP A 104 3.95 16.44 -14.49
CA TRP A 104 3.67 15.55 -13.36
C TRP A 104 4.93 15.25 -12.56
N LYS A 105 4.82 15.28 -11.23
CA LYS A 105 5.86 14.86 -10.31
C LYS A 105 5.32 13.73 -9.44
N VAL A 106 6.08 12.65 -9.29
CA VAL A 106 5.76 11.56 -8.38
C VAL A 106 5.91 12.07 -6.95
N LEU A 107 4.89 11.85 -6.13
CA LEU A 107 4.88 12.15 -4.70
C LEU A 107 5.40 10.96 -3.89
N GLY A 108 5.14 9.76 -4.36
CA GLY A 108 5.55 8.52 -3.73
C GLY A 108 4.79 7.32 -4.27
N THR A 109 5.20 6.15 -3.80
CA THR A 109 4.60 4.86 -4.14
C THR A 109 4.26 4.11 -2.86
N SER A 110 3.12 3.44 -2.86
CA SER A 110 2.65 2.58 -1.77
C SER A 110 2.40 1.18 -2.30
N ASP A 111 3.02 0.19 -1.72
CA ASP A 111 2.92 -1.23 -2.04
C ASP A 111 2.15 -2.04 -0.99
N HIS A 112 1.71 -1.38 0.07
CA HIS A 112 0.96 -2.00 1.15
C HIS A 112 -0.26 -1.16 1.53
N ARG A 113 -1.28 -1.83 2.07
CA ARG A 113 -2.49 -1.17 2.57
C ARG A 113 -2.31 -0.75 4.02
N THR A 114 -2.91 0.38 4.38
CA THR A 114 -2.94 0.85 5.76
C THR A 114 -3.68 -0.14 6.66
N THR A 115 -3.21 -0.29 7.88
CA THR A 115 -3.96 -0.89 8.99
C THR A 115 -4.89 0.16 9.60
N LYS A 116 -5.99 -0.28 10.23
CA LYS A 116 -6.89 0.63 10.93
C LYS A 116 -6.19 1.22 12.15
N ASP A 117 -6.22 2.53 12.27
CA ASP A 117 -5.88 3.27 13.50
C ASP A 117 -6.93 4.36 13.78
N ASN A 118 -6.71 5.19 14.80
CA ASN A 118 -7.64 6.27 15.17
C ASN A 118 -7.81 7.35 14.08
N TYR A 119 -6.93 7.40 13.08
CA TYR A 119 -6.86 8.47 12.08
C TYR A 119 -7.05 7.97 10.65
N VAL A 120 -6.81 6.69 10.42
CA VAL A 120 -6.78 6.11 9.07
C VAL A 120 -7.63 4.85 9.00
N ALA A 121 -8.52 4.79 8.01
CA ALA A 121 -9.23 3.56 7.70
C ALA A 121 -8.26 2.48 7.19
N ALA A 122 -8.55 1.22 7.49
CA ALA A 122 -7.80 0.11 6.93
C ALA A 122 -8.00 -0.02 5.41
N GLY A 123 -7.05 -0.64 4.74
CA GLY A 123 -7.16 -1.05 3.34
C GLY A 123 -6.94 0.06 2.33
N LEU A 124 -6.27 1.15 2.71
CA LEU A 124 -5.94 2.25 1.81
C LEU A 124 -4.45 2.26 1.47
N HIS A 125 -4.10 2.54 0.23
CA HIS A 125 -2.75 2.98 -0.14
C HIS A 125 -2.59 4.45 0.21
N ARG A 126 -1.42 4.86 0.71
CA ARG A 126 -1.22 6.20 1.26
C ARG A 126 0.18 6.75 0.97
N VAL A 127 0.22 8.03 0.61
CA VAL A 127 1.42 8.88 0.62
C VAL A 127 1.09 10.21 1.30
N PHE A 128 2.10 11.05 1.50
CA PHE A 128 1.93 12.35 2.13
C PHE A 128 2.44 13.47 1.24
N ILE A 129 1.82 14.65 1.35
CA ILE A 129 2.30 15.90 0.79
C ILE A 129 2.59 16.89 1.94
N HIS A 130 3.77 17.51 1.90
CA HIS A 130 4.15 18.54 2.87
C HIS A 130 3.63 19.90 2.41
N ASN A 131 2.53 20.36 2.98
CA ASN A 131 1.83 21.58 2.55
C ASN A 131 2.67 22.84 2.69
N ARG A 132 3.50 22.92 3.75
CA ARG A 132 4.31 24.11 4.04
C ARG A 132 5.41 24.39 3.01
N LEU A 133 5.70 23.44 2.11
CA LEU A 133 6.61 23.66 0.99
C LEU A 133 5.99 24.51 -0.14
N TYR A 134 4.70 24.82 -0.04
CA TYR A 134 3.95 25.54 -1.06
C TYR A 134 3.22 26.73 -0.43
N LYS A 135 2.94 27.76 -1.21
CA LYS A 135 2.09 28.88 -0.75
C LYS A 135 0.67 28.36 -0.50
N SER A 136 0.02 28.85 0.57
CA SER A 136 -1.40 28.63 0.78
C SER A 136 -2.18 29.11 -0.46
N GLY A 137 -3.17 28.34 -0.89
CA GLY A 137 -3.90 28.57 -2.13
C GLY A 137 -3.30 27.91 -3.37
N THR A 138 -2.07 27.34 -3.29
CA THR A 138 -1.51 26.57 -4.42
C THR A 138 -2.40 25.37 -4.73
N THR A 139 -2.79 25.22 -6.00
CA THR A 139 -3.66 24.13 -6.44
C THR A 139 -2.87 23.11 -7.27
N PHE A 140 -3.12 21.83 -6.96
CA PHE A 140 -2.58 20.69 -7.68
C PHE A 140 -3.69 19.87 -8.32
N ASP A 141 -3.42 19.33 -9.49
CA ASP A 141 -4.07 18.12 -9.99
C ASP A 141 -3.36 16.92 -9.37
N LEU A 142 -4.12 16.00 -8.81
CA LEU A 142 -3.61 14.75 -8.22
C LEU A 142 -4.13 13.57 -9.02
N VAL A 143 -3.29 12.56 -9.17
CA VAL A 143 -3.63 11.29 -9.81
C VAL A 143 -2.94 10.14 -9.06
N ALA A 144 -3.54 8.98 -9.12
CA ALA A 144 -2.94 7.74 -8.66
C ALA A 144 -2.98 6.70 -9.77
N ILE A 145 -1.91 5.93 -9.91
CA ILE A 145 -1.74 4.86 -10.89
C ILE A 145 -1.57 3.57 -10.11
N ALA A 146 -2.53 2.67 -10.24
CA ALA A 146 -2.46 1.33 -9.68
C ALA A 146 -1.83 0.37 -10.70
N THR A 147 -0.92 -0.48 -10.23
CA THR A 147 -0.34 -1.58 -11.02
C THR A 147 -0.57 -2.86 -10.24
N ASN A 148 -1.26 -3.83 -10.81
CA ASN A 148 -1.57 -5.11 -10.17
C ASN A 148 -0.47 -6.16 -10.38
N SER A 149 -0.65 -7.35 -9.79
CA SER A 149 0.30 -8.47 -9.90
C SER A 149 0.50 -8.98 -11.34
N LYS A 150 -0.46 -8.74 -12.24
CA LYS A 150 -0.38 -9.07 -13.66
C LYS A 150 0.30 -7.99 -14.51
N GLY A 151 0.69 -6.85 -13.91
CA GLY A 151 1.28 -5.71 -14.60
C GLY A 151 0.25 -4.81 -15.30
N GLU A 152 -1.05 -5.06 -15.11
CA GLU A 152 -2.10 -4.17 -15.61
C GLU A 152 -2.07 -2.85 -14.86
N LYS A 153 -2.30 -1.75 -15.59
CA LYS A 153 -2.27 -0.41 -15.02
C LYS A 153 -3.61 0.28 -15.17
N LEU A 154 -4.02 0.94 -14.10
CA LEU A 154 -5.23 1.76 -14.10
C LEU A 154 -4.93 3.12 -13.48
N VAL A 155 -5.38 4.16 -14.14
CA VAL A 155 -5.22 5.55 -13.69
C VAL A 155 -6.53 6.01 -13.06
N SER A 156 -6.45 6.64 -11.89
CA SER A 156 -7.61 7.22 -11.22
C SER A 156 -8.17 8.43 -11.98
N LYS A 157 -9.38 8.86 -11.65
CA LYS A 157 -9.81 10.22 -11.99
C LYS A 157 -8.87 11.23 -11.36
N ILE A 158 -8.62 12.34 -12.08
CA ILE A 158 -7.88 13.47 -11.54
C ILE A 158 -8.76 14.19 -10.53
N ILE A 159 -8.19 14.51 -9.36
CA ILE A 159 -8.83 15.36 -8.37
C ILE A 159 -8.01 16.64 -8.16
N LYS A 160 -8.67 17.73 -7.83
CA LYS A 160 -8.01 19.00 -7.48
C LYS A 160 -7.79 19.05 -5.97
N TYR A 161 -6.63 19.51 -5.58
CA TYR A 161 -6.27 19.76 -4.19
C TYR A 161 -5.68 21.16 -4.04
N THR A 162 -6.24 21.95 -3.13
CA THR A 162 -5.71 23.28 -2.79
C THR A 162 -5.05 23.22 -1.43
N VAL A 163 -3.79 23.60 -1.36
CA VAL A 163 -3.01 23.68 -0.11
C VAL A 163 -3.64 24.68 0.84
N LYS A 164 -3.86 24.25 2.07
CA LYS A 164 -4.35 25.07 3.19
C LYS A 164 -3.51 24.76 4.42
N TYR A 165 -3.10 25.79 5.14
CA TYR A 165 -2.46 25.73 6.47
C TYR A 165 -2.60 27.05 7.20
#